data_b7c8ea127f14fe062851c9256ea17b56
#
_entry.id   b7c8ea127f14fe062851c9256ea17b56
#
_cell.length_a   1.000
_cell.length_b   1.000
_cell.length_c   1.000
_cell.angle_alpha   90.00
_cell.angle_beta   90.00
_cell.angle_gamma   90.00
#
_symmetry.space_group_name_H-M   'P 1'
#
loop_
_entity.id
_entity.type
_entity.pdbx_description
1 polymer ?
#
loop_
_entity_poly.entity_id
_entity_poly.type
_entity_poly.pdbx_seq_one_letter_code
_entity_poly.pdbx_strand_id
1 'polypeptide(L)'
;VWFDSGSTHAFVLEGRTDTHWPADLYLEGSDQHRGWFQSSLLESCATRGRAPYKAVLTHGFTLDEQGEKMSKSKGNTTDPQTVTQQSGAEILRLWVAMIDYAEDQRIGKTILQTTTDGYRKLRNTVRYLLGALNGFSEDERLPLEQMPPLERFVLHRLWELDRQVRAAYESYRFQDVFRPLADFCANELSALYFDIRKDSLYCDRPDAVRRRAARTVMDLVFERLTAWLSPLAAFTMEEAWQTRFPSAGSNSLRVIPQTPAAWRNDAEAERWAKVERVTRVVTGALEIERREKRIGSALEAAPRVWIADATLLQAFEGLDPAEIFRTSDAALAAGPGPRDGFRLPEVEGVAVEPLKAEGAKCARSWRVLPEVGSDPRYPDLSLRDADAVAWWDARHPPQSA
;
A
#
# COMPACT_ATOMS: atom_id res chain seq x y z
N VAL A 1 14.80 -31.70 34.09
CA VAL A 1 14.79 -30.72 32.97
C VAL A 1 13.52 -30.89 32.17
N TRP A 2 13.28 -32.03 31.50
CA TRP A 2 12.09 -32.19 30.65
C TRP A 2 10.78 -32.23 31.44
N PHE A 3 10.75 -32.81 32.63
CA PHE A 3 9.60 -32.77 33.54
C PHE A 3 9.29 -31.32 33.97
N ASP A 4 10.29 -30.58 34.40
CA ASP A 4 10.11 -29.20 34.85
C ASP A 4 9.59 -28.31 33.70
N SER A 5 10.15 -28.47 32.50
CA SER A 5 9.66 -27.71 31.32
C SER A 5 8.29 -28.21 30.88
N GLY A 6 7.99 -29.49 30.96
CA GLY A 6 6.69 -30.05 30.65
C GLY A 6 5.57 -29.55 31.56
N SER A 7 5.87 -29.33 32.84
CA SER A 7 4.92 -28.85 33.85
C SER A 7 4.65 -27.31 33.77
N THR A 8 5.18 -26.60 32.78
CA THR A 8 4.98 -25.15 32.58
C THR A 8 3.49 -24.77 32.61
N HIS A 9 2.62 -25.59 32.05
CA HIS A 9 1.18 -25.36 32.04
C HIS A 9 0.59 -25.25 33.46
N ALA A 10 1.17 -25.94 34.48
CA ALA A 10 0.72 -25.89 35.86
C ALA A 10 1.16 -24.59 36.56
N PHE A 11 2.46 -24.30 36.56
CA PHE A 11 2.96 -23.15 37.32
C PHE A 11 2.89 -21.80 36.61
N VAL A 12 2.75 -21.78 35.26
CA VAL A 12 2.56 -20.55 34.51
C VAL A 12 1.07 -20.32 34.23
N LEU A 13 0.38 -21.25 33.56
CA LEU A 13 -0.99 -20.99 33.09
C LEU A 13 -2.02 -21.08 34.24
N GLU A 14 -1.95 -22.12 35.07
CA GLU A 14 -2.87 -22.28 36.19
C GLU A 14 -2.47 -21.47 37.42
N GLY A 15 -1.16 -21.25 37.62
CA GLY A 15 -0.62 -20.52 38.76
C GLY A 15 -0.81 -19.00 38.71
N ARG A 16 -1.25 -18.45 37.59
CA ARG A 16 -1.43 -17.00 37.39
C ARG A 16 -2.90 -16.65 37.18
N THR A 17 -3.30 -15.46 37.62
CA THR A 17 -4.67 -14.95 37.48
C THR A 17 -4.94 -14.28 36.16
N ASP A 18 -3.90 -13.88 35.43
CA ASP A 18 -3.95 -13.17 34.13
C ASP A 18 -3.80 -14.11 32.92
N THR A 19 -3.69 -15.43 33.19
CA THR A 19 -3.61 -16.49 32.17
C THR A 19 -4.69 -17.54 32.40
N HIS A 20 -4.84 -18.46 31.45
CA HIS A 20 -5.79 -19.58 31.56
C HIS A 20 -5.17 -20.87 31.04
N TRP A 21 -5.69 -21.99 31.49
CA TRP A 21 -5.39 -23.33 31.02
C TRP A 21 -6.64 -23.95 30.33
N PRO A 22 -6.50 -24.66 29.22
CA PRO A 22 -5.29 -24.86 28.41
C PRO A 22 -4.88 -23.59 27.65
N ALA A 23 -3.61 -23.52 27.23
CA ALA A 23 -3.13 -22.44 26.38
C ALA A 23 -3.89 -22.42 25.03
N ASP A 24 -4.06 -21.26 24.45
CA ASP A 24 -4.64 -21.15 23.10
C ASP A 24 -3.66 -21.71 22.06
N LEU A 25 -2.36 -21.42 22.20
CA LEU A 25 -1.33 -21.82 21.26
C LEU A 25 -0.01 -22.17 21.96
N TYR A 26 0.59 -23.32 21.62
CA TYR A 26 2.00 -23.62 21.84
C TYR A 26 2.76 -23.39 20.56
N LEU A 27 3.86 -22.60 20.62
CA LEU A 27 4.66 -22.22 19.47
C LEU A 27 6.14 -22.50 19.73
N GLU A 28 6.75 -23.35 18.92
CA GLU A 28 8.19 -23.68 18.93
C GLU A 28 8.63 -24.36 17.63
N GLY A 29 9.91 -24.69 17.54
CA GLY A 29 10.47 -25.46 16.44
C GLY A 29 9.89 -26.89 16.35
N SER A 30 9.95 -27.46 15.15
CA SER A 30 9.43 -28.82 14.88
C SER A 30 10.12 -29.94 15.68
N ASP A 31 11.34 -29.69 16.19
CA ASP A 31 12.07 -30.61 17.07
C ASP A 31 11.38 -30.80 18.42
N GLN A 32 10.54 -29.87 18.87
CA GLN A 32 9.83 -29.94 20.16
C GLN A 32 8.69 -30.97 20.16
N HIS A 33 8.37 -31.61 19.06
CA HIS A 33 7.54 -32.82 19.04
C HIS A 33 8.15 -33.97 19.83
N ARG A 34 9.49 -33.99 19.99
CA ARG A 34 10.24 -34.93 20.84
C ARG A 34 10.89 -34.24 22.05
N GLY A 35 10.36 -33.14 22.49
CA GLY A 35 10.85 -32.35 23.60
C GLY A 35 9.70 -31.78 24.42
N TRP A 36 9.59 -30.44 24.45
CA TRP A 36 8.64 -29.74 25.31
C TRP A 36 7.16 -30.08 25.01
N PHE A 37 6.76 -30.16 23.73
CA PHE A 37 5.37 -30.52 23.39
C PHE A 37 5.02 -31.92 23.91
N GLN A 38 5.93 -32.87 23.77
CA GLN A 38 5.72 -34.27 24.23
C GLN A 38 5.62 -34.35 25.73
N SER A 39 6.58 -33.78 26.48
CA SER A 39 6.59 -33.84 27.94
C SER A 39 5.36 -33.12 28.52
N SER A 40 5.04 -31.94 28.05
CA SER A 40 3.88 -31.17 28.50
C SER A 40 2.55 -31.88 28.18
N LEU A 41 2.43 -32.51 27.02
CA LEU A 41 1.25 -33.33 26.67
C LEU A 41 1.06 -34.50 27.61
N LEU A 42 2.11 -35.27 27.83
CA LEU A 42 2.07 -36.48 28.71
C LEU A 42 1.73 -36.10 30.15
N GLU A 43 2.38 -35.08 30.71
CA GLU A 43 2.14 -34.63 32.07
C GLU A 43 0.73 -34.06 32.26
N SER A 44 0.23 -33.24 31.31
CA SER A 44 -1.11 -32.70 31.39
C SER A 44 -2.16 -33.79 31.21
N CYS A 45 -2.00 -34.72 30.29
CA CYS A 45 -2.93 -35.84 30.10
C CYS A 45 -2.96 -36.73 31.33
N ALA A 46 -1.79 -37.05 31.96
CA ALA A 46 -1.72 -37.87 33.14
C ALA A 46 -2.36 -37.24 34.38
N THR A 47 -2.28 -35.92 34.53
CA THR A 47 -2.70 -35.20 35.73
C THR A 47 -4.03 -34.46 35.57
N ARG A 48 -4.46 -34.11 34.37
CA ARG A 48 -5.64 -33.32 34.07
C ARG A 48 -6.57 -33.95 33.03
N GLY A 49 -6.20 -35.08 32.44
CA GLY A 49 -7.01 -35.82 31.49
C GLY A 49 -7.13 -35.18 30.07
N ARG A 50 -6.35 -34.13 29.76
CA ARG A 50 -6.41 -33.45 28.46
C ARG A 50 -5.09 -32.73 28.11
N ALA A 51 -4.92 -32.39 26.85
CA ALA A 51 -3.78 -31.62 26.38
C ALA A 51 -3.72 -30.21 27.02
N PRO A 52 -2.51 -29.67 27.28
CA PRO A 52 -2.31 -28.37 27.90
C PRO A 52 -2.52 -27.19 26.91
N TYR A 53 -2.83 -27.46 25.65
CA TYR A 53 -2.99 -26.50 24.56
C TYR A 53 -4.21 -26.85 23.70
N LYS A 54 -4.74 -25.83 23.00
CA LYS A 54 -5.80 -25.99 22.00
C LYS A 54 -5.23 -26.21 20.61
N ALA A 55 -4.08 -25.56 20.31
CA ALA A 55 -3.37 -25.63 19.04
C ALA A 55 -1.86 -25.65 19.23
N VAL A 56 -1.16 -26.18 18.24
CA VAL A 56 0.31 -26.16 18.14
C VAL A 56 0.70 -25.54 16.81
N LEU A 57 1.62 -24.57 16.84
CA LEU A 57 2.25 -24.00 15.67
C LEU A 57 3.73 -24.33 15.69
N THR A 58 4.25 -24.89 14.59
CA THR A 58 5.67 -25.23 14.49
C THR A 58 6.35 -24.44 13.37
N HIS A 59 7.63 -24.15 13.59
CA HIS A 59 8.48 -23.52 12.58
C HIS A 59 9.71 -24.38 12.28
N GLY A 60 10.30 -24.16 11.11
CA GLY A 60 11.57 -24.77 10.69
C GLY A 60 12.78 -24.10 11.36
N PHE A 61 13.98 -24.52 10.95
CA PHE A 61 15.25 -23.99 11.44
C PHE A 61 15.75 -22.82 10.58
N THR A 62 16.52 -21.94 11.22
CA THR A 62 17.20 -20.86 10.51
C THR A 62 18.56 -21.35 9.98
N LEU A 63 18.74 -21.27 8.67
CA LEU A 63 19.93 -21.66 7.92
C LEU A 63 20.64 -20.42 7.42
N ASP A 64 21.92 -20.55 7.04
CA ASP A 64 22.64 -19.48 6.34
C ASP A 64 22.10 -19.27 4.90
N GLU A 65 22.65 -18.31 4.18
CA GLU A 65 22.22 -17.95 2.83
C GLU A 65 22.38 -19.09 1.82
N GLN A 66 23.32 -20.02 2.06
CA GLN A 66 23.57 -21.22 1.26
C GLN A 66 22.65 -22.39 1.63
N GLY A 67 21.91 -22.29 2.74
CA GLY A 67 21.04 -23.34 3.24
C GLY A 67 21.76 -24.33 4.16
N GLU A 68 22.90 -23.93 4.71
CA GLU A 68 23.65 -24.74 5.68
C GLU A 68 23.30 -24.38 7.13
N LYS A 69 23.42 -25.37 8.03
CA LYS A 69 23.25 -25.13 9.46
C LYS A 69 24.27 -24.13 9.97
N MET A 70 23.77 -23.06 10.61
CA MET A 70 24.62 -22.07 11.24
C MET A 70 25.35 -22.61 12.46
N SER A 71 26.65 -22.32 12.56
CA SER A 71 27.44 -22.63 13.75
C SER A 71 28.56 -21.61 13.95
N LYS A 72 28.92 -21.35 15.22
CA LYS A 72 30.02 -20.45 15.56
C LYS A 72 31.37 -20.94 14.98
N SER A 73 31.58 -22.27 14.92
CA SER A 73 32.79 -22.86 14.37
C SER A 73 32.96 -22.67 12.86
N LYS A 74 31.85 -22.59 12.12
CA LYS A 74 31.86 -22.28 10.67
C LYS A 74 31.93 -20.78 10.38
N GLY A 75 31.65 -19.91 11.34
CA GLY A 75 31.61 -18.46 11.16
C GLY A 75 30.46 -17.96 10.27
N ASN A 76 29.43 -18.79 10.03
CA ASN A 76 28.29 -18.51 9.16
C ASN A 76 27.03 -18.08 9.92
N THR A 77 27.18 -17.64 11.19
CA THR A 77 26.07 -17.19 12.03
C THR A 77 25.69 -15.74 11.70
N THR A 78 24.39 -15.49 11.59
CA THR A 78 23.84 -14.13 11.56
C THR A 78 23.41 -13.76 12.98
N ASP A 79 24.10 -12.77 13.58
CA ASP A 79 23.73 -12.27 14.90
C ASP A 79 22.57 -11.29 14.81
N PRO A 80 21.41 -11.57 15.45
CA PRO A 80 20.25 -10.68 15.46
C PRO A 80 20.54 -9.28 15.99
N GLN A 81 21.44 -9.14 16.99
CA GLN A 81 21.79 -7.84 17.56
C GLN A 81 22.53 -6.97 16.53
N THR A 82 23.42 -7.57 15.76
CA THR A 82 24.11 -6.86 14.67
C THR A 82 23.12 -6.38 13.61
N VAL A 83 22.17 -7.20 13.21
CA VAL A 83 21.11 -6.80 12.25
C VAL A 83 20.26 -5.67 12.82
N THR A 84 19.87 -5.77 14.08
CA THR A 84 19.05 -4.74 14.76
C THR A 84 19.78 -3.40 14.84
N GLN A 85 21.07 -3.42 15.15
CA GLN A 85 21.90 -2.20 15.22
C GLN A 85 22.10 -1.54 13.85
N GLN A 86 22.24 -2.32 12.79
CA GLN A 86 22.49 -1.82 11.44
C GLN A 86 21.22 -1.39 10.71
N SER A 87 20.13 -2.13 10.86
CA SER A 87 18.94 -2.01 10.02
C SER A 87 17.64 -1.83 10.81
N GLY A 88 17.67 -1.96 12.13
CA GLY A 88 16.49 -1.92 12.99
C GLY A 88 15.81 -3.28 13.16
N ALA A 89 15.08 -3.46 14.26
CA ALA A 89 14.39 -4.70 14.59
C ALA A 89 13.26 -5.05 13.59
N GLU A 90 12.68 -4.04 12.93
CA GLU A 90 11.64 -4.24 11.91
C GLU A 90 12.11 -5.15 10.78
N ILE A 91 13.38 -5.09 10.40
CA ILE A 91 13.89 -5.91 9.29
C ILE A 91 13.85 -7.40 9.62
N LEU A 92 14.17 -7.79 10.85
CA LEU A 92 14.04 -9.18 11.31
C LEU A 92 12.57 -9.62 11.36
N ARG A 93 11.69 -8.75 11.89
CA ARG A 93 10.25 -9.04 11.96
C ARG A 93 9.64 -9.23 10.57
N LEU A 94 9.97 -8.34 9.64
CA LEU A 94 9.49 -8.42 8.27
C LEU A 94 10.10 -9.58 7.49
N TRP A 95 11.38 -9.91 7.73
CA TRP A 95 11.98 -11.10 7.14
C TRP A 95 11.17 -12.36 7.50
N VAL A 96 10.85 -12.58 8.77
CA VAL A 96 10.00 -13.71 9.20
C VAL A 96 8.60 -13.63 8.56
N ALA A 97 8.00 -12.45 8.48
CA ALA A 97 6.67 -12.28 7.88
C ALA A 97 6.63 -12.50 6.36
N MET A 98 7.77 -12.40 5.67
CA MET A 98 7.85 -12.54 4.21
C MET A 98 8.09 -13.96 3.73
N ILE A 99 8.47 -14.87 4.63
CA ILE A 99 8.83 -16.26 4.30
C ILE A 99 7.78 -17.24 4.82
N ASP A 100 7.83 -18.48 4.34
CA ASP A 100 7.09 -19.59 4.92
C ASP A 100 7.91 -20.16 6.09
N TYR A 101 7.56 -19.72 7.29
CA TYR A 101 8.26 -20.11 8.52
C TYR A 101 8.05 -21.58 8.93
N ALA A 102 7.06 -22.27 8.33
CA ALA A 102 6.84 -23.70 8.59
C ALA A 102 7.99 -24.55 8.04
N GLU A 103 8.67 -24.06 7.01
CA GLU A 103 9.86 -24.69 6.42
C GLU A 103 11.15 -24.09 7.00
N ASP A 104 12.31 -24.72 6.68
CA ASP A 104 13.61 -24.17 7.04
C ASP A 104 13.86 -22.83 6.33
N GLN A 105 14.34 -21.85 7.09
CA GLN A 105 14.41 -20.46 6.68
C GLN A 105 15.85 -20.03 6.43
N ARG A 106 16.11 -19.42 5.28
CA ARG A 106 17.43 -18.85 4.99
C ARG A 106 17.51 -17.39 5.44
N ILE A 107 18.66 -17.04 6.04
CA ILE A 107 18.98 -15.66 6.38
C ILE A 107 20.41 -15.34 5.92
N GLY A 108 20.62 -14.13 5.43
CA GLY A 108 21.91 -13.65 4.99
C GLY A 108 21.82 -12.21 4.51
N LYS A 109 22.96 -11.67 4.11
CA LYS A 109 23.08 -10.25 3.75
C LYS A 109 22.17 -9.86 2.58
N THR A 110 22.12 -10.66 1.54
CA THR A 110 21.34 -10.37 0.33
C THR A 110 19.84 -10.43 0.64
N ILE A 111 19.42 -11.42 1.42
CA ILE A 111 18.02 -11.59 1.83
C ILE A 111 17.57 -10.41 2.70
N LEU A 112 18.37 -10.02 3.68
CA LEU A 112 18.08 -8.87 4.54
C LEU A 112 18.08 -7.54 3.76
N GLN A 113 18.91 -7.39 2.73
CA GLN A 113 18.88 -6.24 1.85
C GLN A 113 17.56 -6.16 1.07
N THR A 114 17.09 -7.27 0.50
CA THR A 114 15.80 -7.34 -0.20
C THR A 114 14.64 -6.98 0.74
N THR A 115 14.68 -7.49 1.97
CA THR A 115 13.70 -7.13 3.01
C THR A 115 13.73 -5.63 3.32
N THR A 116 14.92 -5.06 3.45
CA THR A 116 15.11 -3.63 3.70
C THR A 116 14.55 -2.77 2.56
N ASP A 117 14.72 -3.19 1.31
CA ASP A 117 14.19 -2.46 0.15
C ASP A 117 12.65 -2.53 0.09
N GLY A 118 12.06 -3.66 0.42
CA GLY A 118 10.61 -3.80 0.61
C GLY A 118 10.07 -2.90 1.73
N TYR A 119 10.75 -2.89 2.87
CA TYR A 119 10.42 -2.03 3.99
C TYR A 119 10.48 -0.54 3.63
N ARG A 120 11.50 -0.10 2.91
CA ARG A 120 11.63 1.30 2.48
C ARG A 120 10.45 1.75 1.63
N LYS A 121 9.99 0.91 0.70
CA LYS A 121 8.80 1.20 -0.13
C LYS A 121 7.56 1.39 0.73
N LEU A 122 7.31 0.47 1.67
CA LEU A 122 6.20 0.55 2.61
C LEU A 122 6.26 1.84 3.46
N ARG A 123 7.43 2.11 4.06
CA ARG A 123 7.63 3.31 4.89
C ARG A 123 7.42 4.61 4.09
N ASN A 124 7.86 4.65 2.84
CA ASN A 124 7.64 5.80 1.97
C ASN A 124 6.16 6.02 1.66
N THR A 125 5.37 4.97 1.47
CA THR A 125 3.90 5.06 1.29
C THR A 125 3.24 5.66 2.53
N VAL A 126 3.59 5.18 3.72
CA VAL A 126 3.05 5.70 4.99
C VAL A 126 3.46 7.15 5.21
N ARG A 127 4.72 7.51 4.92
CA ARG A 127 5.22 8.89 5.01
C ARG A 127 4.46 9.82 4.04
N TYR A 128 4.18 9.37 2.82
CA TYR A 128 3.39 10.14 1.87
C TYR A 128 1.97 10.40 2.40
N LEU A 129 1.32 9.36 2.94
CA LEU A 129 0.00 9.50 3.56
C LEU A 129 0.01 10.52 4.70
N LEU A 130 0.99 10.48 5.59
CA LEU A 130 1.13 11.45 6.69
C LEU A 130 1.24 12.89 6.16
N GLY A 131 2.03 13.11 5.12
CA GLY A 131 2.16 14.43 4.48
C GLY A 131 0.87 14.88 3.81
N ALA A 132 0.22 14.00 3.03
CA ALA A 132 -1.02 14.30 2.32
C ALA A 132 -2.20 14.56 3.28
N LEU A 133 -2.15 14.00 4.48
CA LEU A 133 -3.18 14.11 5.51
C LEU A 133 -2.92 15.21 6.55
N ASN A 134 -1.84 15.97 6.40
CA ASN A 134 -1.58 17.08 7.29
C ASN A 134 -2.76 18.06 7.31
N GLY A 135 -3.30 18.37 8.50
CA GLY A 135 -4.47 19.24 8.69
C GLY A 135 -5.80 18.66 8.17
N PHE A 136 -5.89 17.37 7.86
CA PHE A 136 -7.17 16.72 7.53
C PHE A 136 -8.09 16.70 8.75
N SER A 137 -9.35 17.10 8.55
CA SER A 137 -10.40 17.09 9.57
C SER A 137 -11.65 16.36 9.08
N GLU A 138 -12.53 15.98 10.01
CA GLU A 138 -13.79 15.30 9.70
C GLU A 138 -14.72 16.15 8.79
N ASP A 139 -14.60 17.49 8.82
CA ASP A 139 -15.37 18.38 7.95
C ASP A 139 -15.00 18.23 6.46
N GLU A 140 -13.80 17.73 6.18
CA GLU A 140 -13.37 17.40 4.80
C GLU A 140 -13.93 16.06 4.32
N ARG A 141 -14.32 15.17 5.23
CA ARG A 141 -14.74 13.81 4.89
C ARG A 141 -15.96 13.81 3.97
N LEU A 142 -15.89 13.02 2.92
CA LEU A 142 -17.00 12.79 2.01
C LEU A 142 -17.64 11.41 2.23
N PRO A 143 -18.97 11.31 2.12
CA PRO A 143 -19.66 10.03 2.14
C PRO A 143 -19.42 9.25 0.83
N LEU A 144 -19.66 7.93 0.87
CA LEU A 144 -19.41 7.01 -0.25
C LEU A 144 -20.13 7.44 -1.55
N GLU A 145 -21.33 7.98 -1.43
CA GLU A 145 -22.20 8.39 -2.55
C GLU A 145 -21.59 9.56 -3.36
N GLN A 146 -20.73 10.34 -2.73
CA GLN A 146 -20.05 11.49 -3.34
C GLN A 146 -18.64 11.14 -3.85
N MET A 147 -18.20 9.88 -3.66
CA MET A 147 -16.87 9.45 -4.09
C MET A 147 -16.79 9.31 -5.61
N PRO A 148 -15.77 9.92 -6.25
CA PRO A 148 -15.47 9.67 -7.67
C PRO A 148 -15.13 8.19 -7.94
N PRO A 149 -15.16 7.75 -9.20
CA PRO A 149 -14.90 6.35 -9.57
C PRO A 149 -13.58 5.79 -9.06
N LEU A 150 -12.49 6.55 -9.12
CA LEU A 150 -11.17 6.11 -8.66
C LEU A 150 -11.17 5.84 -7.14
N GLU A 151 -11.79 6.71 -6.36
CA GLU A 151 -11.93 6.54 -4.92
C GLU A 151 -12.77 5.31 -4.58
N ARG A 152 -13.87 5.08 -5.29
CA ARG A 152 -14.70 3.86 -5.12
C ARG A 152 -13.91 2.59 -5.45
N PHE A 153 -13.06 2.61 -6.46
CA PHE A 153 -12.16 1.50 -6.78
C PHE A 153 -11.18 1.25 -5.64
N VAL A 154 -10.50 2.27 -5.09
CA VAL A 154 -9.57 2.09 -3.97
C VAL A 154 -10.29 1.56 -2.72
N LEU A 155 -11.51 2.03 -2.43
CA LEU A 155 -12.31 1.49 -1.34
C LEU A 155 -12.68 0.02 -1.54
N HIS A 156 -13.01 -0.39 -2.77
CA HIS A 156 -13.21 -1.79 -3.10
C HIS A 156 -11.95 -2.64 -2.84
N ARG A 157 -10.78 -2.15 -3.27
CA ARG A 157 -9.50 -2.81 -3.00
C ARG A 157 -9.23 -2.96 -1.50
N LEU A 158 -9.54 -1.95 -0.69
CA LEU A 158 -9.45 -2.06 0.78
C LEU A 158 -10.40 -3.13 1.33
N TRP A 159 -11.60 -3.27 0.76
CA TRP A 159 -12.53 -4.31 1.16
C TRP A 159 -12.00 -5.74 0.85
N GLU A 160 -11.41 -5.93 -0.32
CA GLU A 160 -10.78 -7.21 -0.69
C GLU A 160 -9.59 -7.54 0.22
N LEU A 161 -8.69 -6.56 0.41
CA LEU A 161 -7.50 -6.71 1.26
C LEU A 161 -7.86 -7.00 2.72
N ASP A 162 -8.91 -6.37 3.28
CA ASP A 162 -9.33 -6.65 4.66
C ASP A 162 -9.69 -8.12 4.85
N ARG A 163 -10.45 -8.69 3.91
CA ARG A 163 -10.82 -10.11 3.95
C ARG A 163 -9.60 -11.03 3.86
N GLN A 164 -8.69 -10.70 2.96
CA GLN A 164 -7.46 -11.46 2.75
C GLN A 164 -6.54 -11.39 3.98
N VAL A 165 -6.33 -10.19 4.53
CA VAL A 165 -5.51 -9.97 5.72
C VAL A 165 -6.08 -10.71 6.93
N ARG A 166 -7.40 -10.64 7.17
CA ARG A 166 -8.03 -11.35 8.30
C ARG A 166 -7.88 -12.85 8.17
N ALA A 167 -8.17 -13.43 7.01
CA ALA A 167 -8.02 -14.86 6.78
C ALA A 167 -6.56 -15.32 6.94
N ALA A 168 -5.60 -14.48 6.51
CA ALA A 168 -4.18 -14.77 6.66
C ALA A 168 -3.72 -14.74 8.12
N TYR A 169 -4.19 -13.79 8.94
CA TYR A 169 -3.91 -13.77 10.37
C TYR A 169 -4.55 -14.94 11.13
N GLU A 170 -5.80 -15.28 10.80
CA GLU A 170 -6.50 -16.43 11.40
C GLU A 170 -5.79 -17.77 11.12
N SER A 171 -5.15 -17.87 9.95
CA SER A 171 -4.38 -19.06 9.53
C SER A 171 -2.89 -18.98 9.84
N TYR A 172 -2.42 -17.93 10.50
CA TYR A 172 -1.00 -17.64 10.80
C TYR A 172 -0.10 -17.56 9.56
N ARG A 173 -0.66 -17.22 8.39
CA ARG A 173 0.08 -17.10 7.12
C ARG A 173 0.53 -15.65 6.89
N PHE A 174 1.53 -15.20 7.62
CA PHE A 174 1.96 -13.80 7.66
C PHE A 174 2.47 -13.28 6.31
N GLN A 175 3.03 -14.14 5.47
CA GLN A 175 3.42 -13.80 4.09
C GLN A 175 2.22 -13.38 3.23
N ASP A 176 1.02 -13.94 3.49
CA ASP A 176 -0.22 -13.60 2.80
C ASP A 176 -0.84 -12.30 3.34
N VAL A 177 -0.30 -11.75 4.43
CA VAL A 177 -0.56 -10.38 4.89
C VAL A 177 0.41 -9.40 4.22
N PHE A 178 1.72 -9.66 4.36
CA PHE A 178 2.73 -8.69 3.96
C PHE A 178 2.80 -8.48 2.45
N ARG A 179 2.83 -9.55 1.66
CA ARG A 179 3.00 -9.47 0.19
C ARG A 179 1.90 -8.66 -0.50
N PRO A 180 0.59 -8.95 -0.28
CA PRO A 180 -0.48 -8.16 -0.89
C PRO A 180 -0.47 -6.70 -0.47
N LEU A 181 -0.17 -6.40 0.81
CA LEU A 181 -0.10 -5.02 1.29
C LEU A 181 1.11 -4.26 0.72
N ALA A 182 2.26 -4.92 0.58
CA ALA A 182 3.43 -4.34 -0.05
C ALA A 182 3.19 -4.04 -1.54
N ASP A 183 2.53 -4.97 -2.24
CA ASP A 183 2.13 -4.79 -3.64
C ASP A 183 1.10 -3.66 -3.81
N PHE A 184 0.08 -3.63 -2.99
CA PHE A 184 -0.90 -2.54 -2.93
C PHE A 184 -0.22 -1.18 -2.70
N CYS A 185 0.70 -1.08 -1.75
CA CYS A 185 1.44 0.14 -1.49
C CYS A 185 2.30 0.60 -2.67
N ALA A 186 2.98 -0.35 -3.34
CA ALA A 186 3.91 -0.03 -4.42
C ALA A 186 3.20 0.27 -5.75
N ASN A 187 2.29 -0.59 -6.16
CA ASN A 187 1.70 -0.59 -7.50
C ASN A 187 0.36 0.16 -7.55
N GLU A 188 -0.54 -0.11 -6.62
CA GLU A 188 -1.87 0.51 -6.66
C GLU A 188 -1.88 1.91 -6.00
N LEU A 189 -1.24 2.08 -4.84
CA LEU A 189 -1.19 3.39 -4.20
C LEU A 189 -0.14 4.30 -4.84
N SER A 190 1.15 3.91 -4.81
CA SER A 190 2.22 4.82 -5.22
C SER A 190 2.28 5.03 -6.72
N ALA A 191 2.22 3.95 -7.53
CA ALA A 191 2.38 4.06 -8.97
C ALA A 191 1.09 4.48 -9.71
N LEU A 192 -0.08 4.33 -9.08
CA LEU A 192 -1.36 4.68 -9.71
C LEU A 192 -2.08 5.78 -8.93
N TYR A 193 -2.63 5.48 -7.76
CA TYR A 193 -3.55 6.37 -7.05
C TYR A 193 -2.94 7.71 -6.65
N PHE A 194 -1.79 7.67 -5.98
CA PHE A 194 -1.12 8.91 -5.55
C PHE A 194 -0.61 9.71 -6.74
N ASP A 195 -0.14 9.03 -7.79
CA ASP A 195 0.38 9.70 -8.98
C ASP A 195 -0.72 10.39 -9.78
N ILE A 196 -1.92 9.80 -9.84
CA ILE A 196 -3.11 10.45 -10.42
C ILE A 196 -3.57 11.61 -9.54
N ARG A 197 -3.66 11.42 -8.21
CA ARG A 197 -4.25 12.40 -7.29
C ARG A 197 -3.31 13.51 -6.82
N LYS A 198 -2.00 13.41 -7.08
CA LYS A 198 -1.05 14.46 -6.64
C LYS A 198 -1.39 15.84 -7.21
N ASP A 199 -1.83 15.92 -8.46
CA ASP A 199 -2.24 17.19 -9.08
C ASP A 199 -3.42 17.81 -8.31
N SER A 200 -4.47 17.02 -8.05
CA SER A 200 -5.62 17.46 -7.27
C SER A 200 -5.24 17.85 -5.83
N LEU A 201 -4.39 17.07 -5.16
CA LEU A 201 -3.96 17.36 -3.80
C LEU A 201 -3.20 18.68 -3.66
N TYR A 202 -2.36 19.02 -4.65
CA TYR A 202 -1.51 20.20 -4.60
C TYR A 202 -2.12 21.42 -5.29
N CYS A 203 -2.99 21.22 -6.28
CA CYS A 203 -3.44 22.27 -7.16
C CYS A 203 -4.92 22.62 -7.03
N ASP A 204 -5.79 21.68 -6.68
CA ASP A 204 -7.20 22.00 -6.51
C ASP A 204 -7.45 22.81 -5.22
N ARG A 205 -8.55 23.55 -5.23
CA ARG A 205 -9.06 24.24 -4.02
C ARG A 205 -9.26 23.25 -2.89
N PRO A 206 -9.08 23.66 -1.62
CA PRO A 206 -9.32 22.81 -0.45
C PRO A 206 -10.74 22.24 -0.38
N ASP A 207 -11.74 22.96 -0.86
CA ASP A 207 -13.15 22.56 -0.86
C ASP A 207 -13.56 21.72 -2.09
N ALA A 208 -12.67 21.48 -3.06
CA ALA A 208 -12.95 20.70 -4.24
C ALA A 208 -13.26 19.23 -3.89
N VAL A 209 -14.35 18.70 -4.47
CA VAL A 209 -14.82 17.33 -4.19
C VAL A 209 -13.71 16.31 -4.44
N ARG A 210 -12.99 16.43 -5.56
CA ARG A 210 -11.91 15.50 -5.94
C ARG A 210 -10.79 15.47 -4.91
N ARG A 211 -10.35 16.65 -4.41
CA ARG A 211 -9.32 16.76 -3.38
C ARG A 211 -9.80 16.21 -2.04
N ARG A 212 -11.02 16.55 -1.62
CA ARG A 212 -11.63 16.04 -0.38
C ARG A 212 -11.84 14.52 -0.43
N ALA A 213 -12.30 13.99 -1.56
CA ALA A 213 -12.46 12.55 -1.78
C ALA A 213 -11.11 11.82 -1.66
N ALA A 214 -10.07 12.34 -2.31
CA ALA A 214 -8.73 11.77 -2.23
C ALA A 214 -8.21 11.74 -0.78
N ARG A 215 -8.34 12.83 -0.04
CA ARG A 215 -7.90 12.89 1.37
C ARG A 215 -8.74 11.98 2.26
N THR A 216 -10.05 11.87 2.03
CA THR A 216 -10.91 10.92 2.75
C THR A 216 -10.45 9.48 2.55
N VAL A 217 -10.19 9.07 1.30
CA VAL A 217 -9.73 7.71 1.01
C VAL A 217 -8.32 7.47 1.56
N MET A 218 -7.42 8.45 1.47
CA MET A 218 -6.08 8.35 2.07
C MET A 218 -6.13 8.18 3.59
N ASP A 219 -7.07 8.83 4.27
CA ASP A 219 -7.30 8.63 5.70
C ASP A 219 -7.74 7.20 6.02
N LEU A 220 -8.70 6.67 5.25
CA LEU A 220 -9.17 5.30 5.38
C LEU A 220 -8.09 4.26 5.05
N VAL A 221 -7.22 4.55 4.08
CA VAL A 221 -6.03 3.74 3.77
C VAL A 221 -5.05 3.76 4.94
N PHE A 222 -4.73 4.94 5.46
CA PHE A 222 -3.79 5.10 6.58
C PHE A 222 -4.27 4.34 7.82
N GLU A 223 -5.55 4.49 8.17
CA GLU A 223 -6.15 3.82 9.31
C GLU A 223 -6.02 2.29 9.22
N ARG A 224 -6.25 1.72 8.03
CA ARG A 224 -6.19 0.29 7.81
C ARG A 224 -4.76 -0.24 7.71
N LEU A 225 -3.90 0.42 6.95
CA LEU A 225 -2.51 0.01 6.84
C LEU A 225 -1.80 -0.01 8.19
N THR A 226 -2.01 1.02 9.02
CA THR A 226 -1.42 1.06 10.36
C THR A 226 -1.95 -0.04 11.28
N ALA A 227 -3.23 -0.40 11.18
CA ALA A 227 -3.81 -1.49 11.95
C ALA A 227 -3.38 -2.88 11.42
N TRP A 228 -3.48 -3.11 10.12
CA TRP A 228 -3.14 -4.39 9.50
C TRP A 228 -1.65 -4.74 9.64
N LEU A 229 -0.77 -3.76 9.55
CA LEU A 229 0.68 -3.97 9.64
C LEU A 229 1.22 -3.87 11.07
N SER A 230 0.42 -3.47 12.05
CA SER A 230 0.85 -3.35 13.45
C SER A 230 1.50 -4.62 14.00
N PRO A 231 0.98 -5.84 13.77
CA PRO A 231 1.63 -7.06 14.27
C PRO A 231 2.97 -7.36 13.60
N LEU A 232 3.22 -6.90 12.39
CA LEU A 232 4.41 -7.20 11.59
C LEU A 232 5.46 -6.09 11.70
N ALA A 233 5.08 -4.83 11.44
CA ALA A 233 5.92 -3.64 11.47
C ALA A 233 5.54 -2.76 12.69
N ALA A 234 5.64 -3.31 13.87
CA ALA A 234 5.09 -2.75 15.11
C ALA A 234 5.61 -1.34 15.41
N PHE A 235 6.92 -1.11 15.31
CA PHE A 235 7.53 0.18 15.65
C PHE A 235 7.19 1.26 14.62
N THR A 236 7.26 0.91 13.34
CA THR A 236 6.96 1.85 12.26
C THR A 236 5.49 2.28 12.25
N MET A 237 4.58 1.34 12.48
CA MET A 237 3.14 1.63 12.51
C MET A 237 2.75 2.40 13.78
N GLU A 238 3.42 2.14 14.90
CA GLU A 238 3.27 2.93 16.12
C GLU A 238 3.74 4.37 15.92
N GLU A 239 4.95 4.56 15.37
CA GLU A 239 5.49 5.88 15.04
C GLU A 239 4.54 6.67 14.13
N ALA A 240 4.05 6.04 13.07
CA ALA A 240 3.12 6.66 12.13
C ALA A 240 1.79 7.06 12.79
N TRP A 241 1.23 6.16 13.59
CA TRP A 241 -0.01 6.40 14.33
C TRP A 241 0.11 7.54 15.33
N GLN A 242 1.15 7.51 16.17
CA GLN A 242 1.40 8.55 17.17
C GLN A 242 1.74 9.92 16.54
N THR A 243 2.39 9.93 15.37
CA THR A 243 2.65 11.15 14.60
C THR A 243 1.34 11.84 14.19
N ARG A 244 0.34 11.05 13.77
CA ARG A 244 -0.95 11.59 13.34
C ARG A 244 -1.94 11.82 14.50
N PHE A 245 -1.97 10.93 15.46
CA PHE A 245 -2.92 10.88 16.55
C PHE A 245 -2.22 10.79 17.93
N PRO A 246 -1.49 11.82 18.35
CA PRO A 246 -0.63 11.75 19.54
C PRO A 246 -1.41 11.48 20.85
N SER A 247 -2.72 11.73 20.87
CA SER A 247 -3.57 11.51 22.04
C SER A 247 -4.44 10.25 21.97
N ALA A 248 -4.33 9.45 20.91
CA ALA A 248 -5.22 8.30 20.69
C ALA A 248 -4.78 7.00 21.37
N GLY A 249 -3.68 7.00 22.13
CA GLY A 249 -3.09 5.79 22.70
C GLY A 249 -2.31 4.96 21.68
N SER A 250 -1.81 3.81 22.11
CA SER A 250 -0.97 2.95 21.26
C SER A 250 -1.75 2.31 20.11
N ASN A 251 -1.15 2.33 18.92
CA ASN A 251 -1.65 1.62 17.75
C ASN A 251 -1.76 0.11 17.97
N SER A 252 -0.85 -0.46 18.75
CA SER A 252 -0.82 -1.90 19.04
C SER A 252 -2.01 -2.37 19.90
N LEU A 253 -2.72 -1.45 20.56
CA LEU A 253 -3.94 -1.75 21.33
C LEU A 253 -5.23 -1.59 20.52
N ARG A 254 -5.13 -1.15 19.27
CA ARG A 254 -6.29 -0.98 18.41
C ARG A 254 -6.83 -2.31 17.92
N VAL A 255 -8.14 -2.42 17.85
CA VAL A 255 -8.81 -3.49 17.10
C VAL A 255 -8.73 -3.14 15.62
N ILE A 256 -8.47 -4.12 14.77
CA ILE A 256 -8.48 -3.93 13.30
C ILE A 256 -9.87 -3.42 12.90
N PRO A 257 -9.96 -2.24 12.25
CA PRO A 257 -11.23 -1.63 11.91
C PRO A 257 -12.09 -2.52 11.02
N GLN A 258 -13.39 -2.54 11.25
CA GLN A 258 -14.32 -3.23 10.35
C GLN A 258 -14.36 -2.49 9.01
N THR A 259 -14.32 -3.25 7.92
CA THR A 259 -14.43 -2.68 6.57
C THR A 259 -15.88 -2.80 6.09
N PRO A 260 -16.55 -1.67 5.76
CA PRO A 260 -17.93 -1.68 5.35
C PRO A 260 -18.20 -2.56 4.10
N ALA A 261 -19.21 -3.40 4.15
CA ALA A 261 -19.61 -4.23 3.00
C ALA A 261 -20.03 -3.38 1.78
N ALA A 262 -20.49 -2.15 2.02
CA ALA A 262 -20.88 -1.19 0.98
C ALA A 262 -19.68 -0.71 0.11
N TRP A 263 -18.44 -0.97 0.53
CA TRP A 263 -17.26 -0.66 -0.31
C TRP A 263 -17.05 -1.68 -1.42
N ARG A 264 -17.66 -2.84 -1.35
CA ARG A 264 -17.60 -3.82 -2.44
C ARG A 264 -18.25 -3.25 -3.70
N ASN A 265 -17.49 -3.19 -4.77
CA ASN A 265 -17.93 -2.73 -6.08
C ASN A 265 -17.20 -3.48 -7.19
N ASP A 266 -17.63 -4.70 -7.47
CA ASP A 266 -17.00 -5.58 -8.45
C ASP A 266 -17.04 -4.96 -9.86
N ALA A 267 -18.10 -4.23 -10.19
CA ALA A 267 -18.22 -3.55 -11.48
C ALA A 267 -17.16 -2.43 -11.65
N GLU A 268 -16.85 -1.68 -10.60
CA GLU A 268 -15.79 -0.66 -10.65
C GLU A 268 -14.40 -1.33 -10.77
N ALA A 269 -14.16 -2.45 -10.11
CA ALA A 269 -12.92 -3.21 -10.24
C ALA A 269 -12.71 -3.72 -11.68
N GLU A 270 -13.73 -4.30 -12.30
CA GLU A 270 -13.70 -4.72 -13.71
C GLU A 270 -13.48 -3.55 -14.65
N ARG A 271 -14.07 -2.42 -14.36
CA ARG A 271 -13.89 -1.17 -15.11
C ARG A 271 -12.44 -0.71 -15.05
N TRP A 272 -11.84 -0.62 -13.86
CA TRP A 272 -10.46 -0.17 -13.68
C TRP A 272 -9.46 -1.14 -14.29
N ALA A 273 -9.70 -2.43 -14.28
CA ALA A 273 -8.87 -3.40 -15.00
C ALA A 273 -8.81 -3.10 -16.52
N LYS A 274 -9.91 -2.62 -17.12
CA LYS A 274 -9.93 -2.17 -18.52
C LYS A 274 -9.20 -0.84 -18.72
N VAL A 275 -9.41 0.12 -17.82
CA VAL A 275 -8.72 1.42 -17.83
C VAL A 275 -7.20 1.23 -17.73
N GLU A 276 -6.73 0.36 -16.83
CA GLU A 276 -5.30 0.05 -16.68
C GLU A 276 -4.69 -0.57 -17.93
N ARG A 277 -5.41 -1.44 -18.63
CA ARG A 277 -4.94 -2.01 -19.92
C ARG A 277 -4.64 -0.92 -20.93
N VAL A 278 -5.54 0.05 -21.11
CA VAL A 278 -5.35 1.19 -22.03
C VAL A 278 -4.22 2.09 -21.54
N THR A 279 -4.21 2.42 -20.24
CA THR A 279 -3.18 3.27 -19.62
C THR A 279 -1.77 2.70 -19.82
N ARG A 280 -1.61 1.37 -19.81
CA ARG A 280 -0.33 0.71 -20.09
C ARG A 280 0.20 1.02 -21.49
N VAL A 281 -0.68 1.04 -22.51
CA VAL A 281 -0.29 1.39 -23.88
C VAL A 281 0.14 2.84 -23.95
N VAL A 282 -0.61 3.76 -23.32
CA VAL A 282 -0.27 5.19 -23.27
C VAL A 282 1.09 5.38 -22.59
N THR A 283 1.29 4.76 -21.44
CA THR A 283 2.56 4.87 -20.71
C THR A 283 3.73 4.36 -21.55
N GLY A 284 3.56 3.23 -22.27
CA GLY A 284 4.58 2.70 -23.18
C GLY A 284 4.93 3.66 -24.31
N ALA A 285 3.93 4.30 -24.91
CA ALA A 285 4.14 5.32 -25.95
C ALA A 285 4.93 6.53 -25.42
N LEU A 286 4.53 7.07 -24.25
CA LEU A 286 5.17 8.24 -23.66
C LEU A 286 6.60 7.95 -23.16
N GLU A 287 6.90 6.73 -22.73
CA GLU A 287 8.27 6.35 -22.35
C GLU A 287 9.23 6.36 -23.56
N ILE A 288 8.76 6.02 -24.75
CA ILE A 288 9.56 6.18 -25.98
C ILE A 288 9.87 7.66 -26.22
N GLU A 289 8.85 8.53 -26.16
CA GLU A 289 8.99 9.97 -26.33
C GLU A 289 10.01 10.58 -25.33
N ARG A 290 9.96 10.14 -24.08
CA ARG A 290 10.91 10.56 -23.03
C ARG A 290 12.32 10.06 -23.30
N ARG A 291 12.48 8.79 -23.64
CA ARG A 291 13.80 8.19 -23.97
C ARG A 291 14.46 8.90 -25.15
N GLU A 292 13.67 9.27 -26.15
CA GLU A 292 14.14 10.00 -27.32
C GLU A 292 14.20 11.53 -27.10
N LYS A 293 13.94 11.98 -25.88
CA LYS A 293 13.99 13.40 -25.46
C LYS A 293 13.07 14.32 -26.27
N ARG A 294 11.99 13.78 -26.84
CA ARG A 294 10.96 14.60 -27.49
C ARG A 294 10.06 15.30 -26.48
N ILE A 295 9.89 14.71 -25.29
CA ILE A 295 9.28 15.31 -24.11
C ILE A 295 10.18 15.12 -22.90
N GLY A 296 10.15 16.05 -21.93
CA GLY A 296 10.85 15.93 -20.64
C GLY A 296 9.99 15.25 -19.58
N SER A 297 8.67 15.37 -19.68
CA SER A 297 7.70 14.83 -18.75
C SER A 297 6.40 14.47 -19.46
N ALA A 298 5.61 13.56 -18.90
CA ALA A 298 4.28 13.21 -19.43
C ALA A 298 3.33 14.42 -19.47
N LEU A 299 3.53 15.43 -18.63
CA LEU A 299 2.77 16.69 -18.63
C LEU A 299 3.06 17.58 -19.86
N GLU A 300 4.01 17.23 -20.72
CA GLU A 300 4.24 17.91 -22.01
C GLU A 300 3.50 17.21 -23.15
N ALA A 301 2.74 16.15 -22.86
CA ALA A 301 2.01 15.36 -23.86
C ALA A 301 0.50 15.61 -23.81
N ALA A 302 -0.13 15.42 -24.97
CA ALA A 302 -1.57 15.39 -25.20
C ALA A 302 -1.90 14.22 -26.14
N PRO A 303 -1.76 12.95 -25.71
CA PRO A 303 -1.90 11.79 -26.57
C PRO A 303 -3.32 11.66 -27.12
N ARG A 304 -3.43 11.24 -28.38
CA ARG A 304 -4.67 10.73 -28.95
C ARG A 304 -4.66 9.21 -28.89
N VAL A 305 -5.66 8.64 -28.20
CA VAL A 305 -5.77 7.21 -27.95
C VAL A 305 -6.93 6.64 -28.72
N TRP A 306 -6.62 5.76 -29.66
CA TRP A 306 -7.59 5.06 -30.48
C TRP A 306 -7.93 3.73 -29.84
N ILE A 307 -9.23 3.44 -29.69
CA ILE A 307 -9.71 2.23 -29.03
C ILE A 307 -10.76 1.57 -29.93
N ALA A 308 -10.43 0.42 -30.51
CA ALA A 308 -11.33 -0.34 -31.38
C ALA A 308 -12.36 -1.15 -30.58
N ASP A 309 -12.02 -1.60 -29.37
CA ASP A 309 -12.92 -2.32 -28.49
C ASP A 309 -13.84 -1.36 -27.75
N ALA A 310 -15.13 -1.43 -28.06
CA ALA A 310 -16.15 -0.59 -27.44
C ALA A 310 -16.22 -0.75 -25.93
N THR A 311 -15.91 -1.92 -25.38
CA THR A 311 -15.95 -2.17 -23.91
C THR A 311 -14.79 -1.50 -23.20
N LEU A 312 -13.62 -1.38 -23.84
CA LEU A 312 -12.49 -0.62 -23.33
C LEU A 312 -12.76 0.88 -23.41
N LEU A 313 -13.37 1.36 -24.50
CA LEU A 313 -13.73 2.76 -24.65
C LEU A 313 -14.80 3.18 -23.62
N GLN A 314 -15.82 2.37 -23.42
CA GLN A 314 -16.88 2.61 -22.44
C GLN A 314 -16.34 2.68 -21.00
N ALA A 315 -15.24 1.98 -20.69
CA ALA A 315 -14.63 2.04 -19.36
C ALA A 315 -14.15 3.45 -18.97
N PHE A 316 -13.92 4.34 -19.95
CA PHE A 316 -13.54 5.73 -19.70
C PHE A 316 -14.73 6.70 -19.59
N GLU A 317 -15.96 6.23 -19.72
CA GLU A 317 -17.13 7.10 -19.62
C GLU A 317 -17.19 7.82 -18.28
N GLY A 318 -17.24 9.16 -18.31
CA GLY A 318 -17.22 10.00 -17.10
C GLY A 318 -15.87 10.08 -16.38
N LEU A 319 -14.79 9.55 -16.95
CA LEU A 319 -13.41 9.79 -16.48
C LEU A 319 -12.75 10.89 -17.31
N ASP A 320 -11.81 11.60 -16.70
CA ASP A 320 -10.90 12.50 -17.41
C ASP A 320 -9.67 11.71 -17.89
N PRO A 321 -9.51 11.46 -19.21
CA PRO A 321 -8.38 10.71 -19.71
C PRO A 321 -7.03 11.40 -19.43
N ALA A 322 -6.98 12.73 -19.45
CA ALA A 322 -5.76 13.47 -19.18
C ALA A 322 -5.28 13.24 -17.72
N GLU A 323 -6.21 13.22 -16.78
CA GLU A 323 -5.91 12.90 -15.39
C GLU A 323 -5.39 11.44 -15.23
N ILE A 324 -6.08 10.48 -15.85
CA ILE A 324 -5.72 9.05 -15.77
C ILE A 324 -4.34 8.80 -16.40
N PHE A 325 -4.05 9.41 -17.53
CA PHE A 325 -2.76 9.26 -18.22
C PHE A 325 -1.67 10.19 -17.65
N ARG A 326 -2.03 11.09 -16.74
CA ARG A 326 -1.12 12.09 -16.11
C ARG A 326 -0.47 12.99 -17.15
N THR A 327 -1.26 13.41 -18.13
CA THR A 327 -0.85 14.29 -19.24
C THR A 327 -1.54 15.66 -19.12
N SER A 328 -1.13 16.62 -19.94
CA SER A 328 -1.80 17.93 -19.95
C SER A 328 -3.17 17.88 -20.58
N ASP A 329 -3.31 17.09 -21.63
CA ASP A 329 -4.58 16.81 -22.31
C ASP A 329 -4.54 15.37 -22.83
N ALA A 330 -5.68 14.80 -23.21
CA ALA A 330 -5.78 13.51 -23.88
C ALA A 330 -7.12 13.38 -24.61
N ALA A 331 -7.10 12.83 -25.81
CA ALA A 331 -8.30 12.57 -26.58
C ALA A 331 -8.47 11.05 -26.80
N LEU A 332 -9.71 10.57 -26.58
CA LEU A 332 -10.10 9.20 -26.91
C LEU A 332 -10.88 9.18 -28.21
N ALA A 333 -10.58 8.24 -29.09
CA ALA A 333 -11.27 8.06 -30.37
C ALA A 333 -11.60 6.56 -30.59
N ALA A 334 -12.80 6.30 -31.12
CA ALA A 334 -13.18 4.94 -31.51
C ALA A 334 -12.47 4.53 -32.80
N GLY A 335 -12.04 3.27 -32.87
CA GLY A 335 -11.47 2.69 -34.08
C GLY A 335 -10.04 2.18 -33.92
N PRO A 336 -9.46 1.60 -34.99
CA PRO A 336 -8.16 0.93 -34.93
C PRO A 336 -6.96 1.90 -34.88
N GLY A 337 -7.17 3.20 -35.11
CA GLY A 337 -6.12 4.21 -35.18
C GLY A 337 -5.18 4.08 -36.39
N PRO A 338 -4.20 4.99 -36.51
CA PRO A 338 -3.25 5.01 -37.58
C PRO A 338 -2.30 3.80 -37.56
N ARG A 339 -1.76 3.43 -38.73
CA ARG A 339 -0.86 2.26 -38.86
C ARG A 339 0.44 2.41 -38.07
N ASP A 340 0.94 3.63 -37.96
CA ASP A 340 2.17 4.03 -37.26
C ASP A 340 1.97 4.38 -35.78
N GLY A 341 0.71 4.34 -35.31
CA GLY A 341 0.42 4.52 -33.89
C GLY A 341 1.06 3.44 -33.02
N PHE A 342 1.56 3.82 -31.84
CA PHE A 342 2.18 2.88 -30.90
C PHE A 342 1.15 1.86 -30.39
N ARG A 343 1.55 0.62 -30.28
CA ARG A 343 0.73 -0.50 -29.78
C ARG A 343 1.56 -1.42 -28.89
N LEU A 344 0.88 -2.10 -27.98
CA LEU A 344 1.45 -3.23 -27.23
C LEU A 344 0.79 -4.54 -27.71
N PRO A 345 1.57 -5.57 -28.02
CA PRO A 345 1.02 -6.85 -28.51
C PRO A 345 0.01 -7.50 -27.55
N GLU A 346 0.20 -7.32 -26.25
CA GLU A 346 -0.66 -7.85 -25.19
C GLU A 346 -1.95 -7.04 -24.97
N VAL A 347 -2.13 -5.90 -25.63
CA VAL A 347 -3.33 -5.06 -25.54
C VAL A 347 -3.85 -4.77 -26.95
N GLU A 348 -4.61 -5.74 -27.47
CA GLU A 348 -5.20 -5.60 -28.79
C GLU A 348 -6.21 -4.46 -28.89
N GLY A 349 -6.32 -3.85 -30.07
CA GLY A 349 -7.32 -2.83 -30.37
C GLY A 349 -7.05 -1.45 -29.77
N VAL A 350 -5.86 -1.20 -29.21
CA VAL A 350 -5.46 0.11 -28.71
C VAL A 350 -4.25 0.64 -29.48
N ALA A 351 -4.33 1.89 -29.96
CA ALA A 351 -3.23 2.59 -30.60
C ALA A 351 -3.09 4.01 -30.04
N VAL A 352 -1.85 4.47 -29.90
CA VAL A 352 -1.54 5.77 -29.31
C VAL A 352 -0.70 6.62 -30.25
N GLU A 353 -1.16 7.84 -30.51
CA GLU A 353 -0.38 8.93 -31.12
C GLU A 353 0.11 9.83 -29.98
N PRO A 354 1.42 9.83 -29.66
CA PRO A 354 1.95 10.58 -28.53
C PRO A 354 2.18 12.06 -28.87
N LEU A 355 1.10 12.81 -29.09
CA LEU A 355 1.16 14.21 -29.45
C LEU A 355 1.68 15.08 -28.30
N LYS A 356 2.33 16.20 -28.62
CA LYS A 356 2.71 17.21 -27.63
C LYS A 356 1.51 18.07 -27.26
N ALA A 357 1.49 18.50 -25.99
CA ALA A 357 0.51 19.47 -25.53
C ALA A 357 0.81 20.88 -26.12
N GLU A 358 -0.26 21.60 -26.45
CA GLU A 358 -0.20 22.96 -26.96
C GLU A 358 -0.48 23.98 -25.86
N GLY A 359 0.14 25.18 -25.95
CA GLY A 359 -0.06 26.27 -25.00
C GLY A 359 1.18 26.59 -24.18
N ALA A 360 0.98 27.27 -23.05
CA ALA A 360 2.03 27.61 -22.10
C ALA A 360 2.02 26.72 -20.88
N LYS A 361 3.18 26.56 -20.24
CA LYS A 361 3.32 25.77 -19.02
C LYS A 361 2.81 26.54 -17.80
N CYS A 362 1.82 26.00 -17.10
CA CYS A 362 1.37 26.52 -15.82
C CYS A 362 2.48 26.41 -14.77
N ALA A 363 2.80 27.50 -14.09
CA ALA A 363 3.84 27.53 -13.07
C ALA A 363 3.53 26.65 -11.83
N ARG A 364 2.26 26.39 -11.56
CA ARG A 364 1.80 25.65 -10.37
C ARG A 364 1.61 24.16 -10.65
N SER A 365 0.77 23.79 -11.63
CA SER A 365 0.48 22.39 -11.96
C SER A 365 1.47 21.76 -12.94
N TRP A 366 2.27 22.57 -13.62
CA TRP A 366 3.21 22.19 -14.67
C TRP A 366 2.55 21.62 -15.93
N ARG A 367 1.22 21.63 -16.00
CA ARG A 367 0.48 21.29 -17.23
C ARG A 367 0.71 22.35 -18.31
N VAL A 368 0.78 21.90 -19.53
CA VAL A 368 0.88 22.77 -20.72
C VAL A 368 -0.52 22.93 -21.30
N LEU A 369 -1.10 24.12 -21.18
CA LEU A 369 -2.50 24.34 -21.51
C LEU A 369 -2.67 25.68 -22.30
N PRO A 370 -3.61 25.72 -23.26
CA PRO A 370 -3.85 26.95 -24.05
C PRO A 370 -4.34 28.15 -23.22
N GLU A 371 -5.06 27.86 -22.11
CA GLU A 371 -5.67 28.93 -21.29
C GLU A 371 -4.71 29.48 -20.20
N VAL A 372 -3.46 29.05 -20.14
CA VAL A 372 -2.48 29.64 -19.22
C VAL A 372 -2.27 31.10 -19.54
N GLY A 373 -2.43 31.98 -18.54
CA GLY A 373 -2.35 33.42 -18.71
C GLY A 373 -3.66 34.09 -19.12
N SER A 374 -4.77 33.36 -19.19
CA SER A 374 -6.08 33.96 -19.52
C SER A 374 -6.64 34.82 -18.38
N ASP A 375 -6.23 34.64 -17.13
CA ASP A 375 -6.52 35.56 -16.02
C ASP A 375 -5.37 36.56 -15.88
N PRO A 376 -5.60 37.87 -16.16
CA PRO A 376 -4.54 38.88 -16.09
C PRO A 376 -3.92 39.04 -14.69
N ARG A 377 -4.60 38.62 -13.63
CA ARG A 377 -4.07 38.65 -12.25
C ARG A 377 -3.02 37.56 -12.01
N TYR A 378 -3.09 36.48 -12.82
CA TYR A 378 -2.25 35.30 -12.67
C TYR A 378 -1.73 34.86 -14.06
N PRO A 379 -0.85 35.64 -14.69
CA PRO A 379 -0.48 35.46 -16.09
C PRO A 379 0.31 34.19 -16.41
N ASP A 380 0.78 33.48 -15.40
CA ASP A 380 1.55 32.22 -15.50
C ASP A 380 0.77 31.00 -15.02
N LEU A 381 -0.52 31.15 -14.68
CA LEU A 381 -1.37 30.07 -14.18
C LEU A 381 -2.47 29.67 -15.17
N SER A 382 -2.87 28.40 -15.09
CA SER A 382 -4.12 27.93 -15.70
C SER A 382 -5.33 28.52 -14.98
N LEU A 383 -6.50 28.55 -15.62
CA LEU A 383 -7.72 29.07 -15.01
C LEU A 383 -8.08 28.37 -13.70
N ARG A 384 -7.92 27.04 -13.62
CA ARG A 384 -8.12 26.27 -12.40
C ARG A 384 -7.16 26.71 -11.29
N ASP A 385 -5.88 26.85 -11.61
CA ASP A 385 -4.86 27.22 -10.64
C ASP A 385 -5.00 28.66 -10.19
N ALA A 386 -5.40 29.57 -11.10
CA ALA A 386 -5.74 30.95 -10.79
C ALA A 386 -6.94 31.06 -9.81
N ASP A 387 -8.02 30.29 -10.07
CA ASP A 387 -9.17 30.21 -9.16
C ASP A 387 -8.75 29.69 -7.76
N ALA A 388 -7.93 28.66 -7.72
CA ALA A 388 -7.46 28.08 -6.45
C ALA A 388 -6.61 29.07 -5.64
N VAL A 389 -5.73 29.84 -6.31
CA VAL A 389 -4.91 30.88 -5.66
C VAL A 389 -5.79 32.05 -5.21
N ALA A 390 -6.69 32.54 -6.05
CA ALA A 390 -7.62 33.61 -5.70
C ALA A 390 -8.50 33.23 -4.50
N TRP A 391 -8.98 31.98 -4.46
CA TRP A 391 -9.73 31.45 -3.33
C TRP A 391 -8.93 31.45 -2.02
N TRP A 392 -7.64 31.10 -2.12
CA TRP A 392 -6.71 31.06 -0.98
C TRP A 392 -6.42 32.49 -0.47
N ASP A 393 -6.04 33.40 -1.36
CA ASP A 393 -5.68 34.79 -1.05
C ASP A 393 -6.84 35.54 -0.39
N ALA A 394 -8.08 35.30 -0.86
CA ALA A 394 -9.28 35.87 -0.25
C ALA A 394 -9.52 35.47 1.21
N ARG A 395 -8.97 34.32 1.64
CA ARG A 395 -9.12 33.77 3.01
C ARG A 395 -7.89 33.95 3.87
N HIS A 396 -6.77 34.23 3.25
CA HIS A 396 -5.47 34.43 3.91
C HIS A 396 -4.84 35.73 3.37
N PRO A 397 -5.48 36.91 3.60
CA PRO A 397 -4.91 38.16 3.12
C PRO A 397 -3.51 38.33 3.73
N PRO A 398 -2.55 38.88 2.96
CA PRO A 398 -1.23 39.17 3.47
C PRO A 398 -1.37 40.04 4.73
N GLN A 399 -0.73 39.65 5.82
CA GLN A 399 -0.66 40.45 7.00
C GLN A 399 0.01 41.77 6.59
N SER A 400 -0.71 42.90 6.75
CA SER A 400 -0.14 44.21 6.51
C SER A 400 1.11 44.38 7.36
N ALA A 401 2.26 44.49 6.69
CA ALA A 401 3.57 44.71 7.30
C ALA A 401 3.60 46.02 8.09
#